data_8bbcb539a839b327ebfde62c3cc89eb5
#
_entry.id   8bbcb539a839b327ebfde62c3cc89eb5
#
_cell.length_a   1.000
_cell.length_b   1.000
_cell.length_c   1.000
_cell.angle_alpha   90.00
_cell.angle_beta   90.00
_cell.angle_gamma   90.00
#
_symmetry.space_group_name_H-M   'P 1'
#
loop_
_entity.id
_entity.type
_entity.pdbx_description
1 polymer ?
#
loop_
_entity_poly.entity_id
_entity_poly.type
_entity_poly.pdbx_seq_one_letter_code
_entity_poly.pdbx_strand_id
1 'polypeptide(L)'
;MVSYMSKSQTDGLEFVLTLSCPDKPGIVYAVSSFLVQHSANIIDSQQYGEPDGGLFFMRVHFSVPQPRPVAELERDFTWVAEAFHMSWRLHGKSERIKTLLMVSQLGHCLNDLLFRWGAGSLPVDITGVVSNHDKFRGLTDSYQLPFHFIPVTPDTKPAAEAQLMSIIDDTSTELVVLARYMQILSSEVCKRVEGRMINIHHSFLPSFKGAKPYHQAHAKGVKLVGATAHYVTPDLDEGPIIEQGLMRVDHSYSPERLVEAGRDVEAQVLARAVTWHAEHRVLLNGNRTVVLGG
;
A
#
# COMPACT_ATOMS: atom_id res chain seq x y z
N MET A 1 0.10 19.93 -31.93
CA MET A 1 1.43 19.43 -31.50
C MET A 1 1.50 19.62 -30.00
N VAL A 2 1.13 18.59 -29.21
CA VAL A 2 1.20 18.65 -27.75
C VAL A 2 2.64 18.28 -27.37
N SER A 3 3.39 19.29 -26.90
CA SER A 3 4.75 19.10 -26.41
C SER A 3 4.70 18.21 -25.16
N TYR A 4 5.22 17.01 -25.24
CA TYR A 4 5.50 16.18 -24.05
C TYR A 4 6.60 16.87 -23.25
N MET A 5 6.25 17.54 -22.18
CA MET A 5 7.23 18.02 -21.19
C MET A 5 8.01 16.83 -20.65
N SER A 6 9.33 16.92 -20.58
CA SER A 6 10.17 15.87 -20.00
C SER A 6 9.89 15.71 -18.50
N LYS A 7 10.08 14.50 -17.95
CA LYS A 7 9.82 14.14 -16.57
C LYS A 7 10.49 15.10 -15.55
N SER A 8 11.61 15.70 -15.91
CA SER A 8 12.36 16.68 -15.09
C SER A 8 11.72 18.08 -15.02
N GLN A 9 10.72 18.40 -15.86
CA GLN A 9 10.06 19.69 -15.86
C GLN A 9 8.78 19.72 -14.99
N THR A 10 8.30 18.57 -14.51
CA THR A 10 7.11 18.47 -13.65
C THR A 10 7.45 18.33 -12.17
N ASP A 11 8.70 18.13 -11.82
CA ASP A 11 9.12 18.04 -10.42
C ASP A 11 8.84 19.35 -9.68
N GLY A 12 8.09 19.24 -8.58
CA GLY A 12 7.67 20.40 -7.78
C GLY A 12 6.49 21.19 -8.37
N LEU A 13 5.82 20.68 -9.43
CA LEU A 13 4.62 21.29 -10.00
C LEU A 13 3.32 20.59 -9.60
N GLU A 14 3.37 19.31 -9.28
CA GLU A 14 2.19 18.52 -8.89
C GLU A 14 2.31 17.97 -7.49
N PHE A 15 1.21 18.03 -6.75
CA PHE A 15 1.13 17.65 -5.35
C PHE A 15 -0.15 16.85 -5.06
N VAL A 16 -0.08 16.00 -4.03
CA VAL A 16 -1.22 15.28 -3.49
C VAL A 16 -1.41 15.68 -2.02
N LEU A 17 -2.51 16.34 -1.71
CA LEU A 17 -2.95 16.60 -0.35
C LEU A 17 -3.94 15.52 0.07
N THR A 18 -3.69 14.88 1.20
CA THR A 18 -4.64 13.98 1.87
C THR A 18 -4.99 14.53 3.24
N LEU A 19 -6.25 14.43 3.64
CA LEU A 19 -6.68 14.86 4.95
C LEU A 19 -7.86 14.04 5.49
N SER A 20 -7.98 14.01 6.81
CA SER A 20 -9.17 13.59 7.53
C SER A 20 -9.43 14.53 8.72
N CYS A 21 -10.69 14.80 9.04
CA CYS A 21 -11.06 15.67 10.15
C CYS A 21 -12.51 15.40 10.58
N PRO A 22 -12.97 15.92 11.72
CA PRO A 22 -14.40 15.97 12.04
C PRO A 22 -15.19 16.67 10.93
N ASP A 23 -16.27 16.03 10.46
CA ASP A 23 -17.07 16.59 9.36
C ASP A 23 -17.85 17.83 9.82
N LYS A 24 -17.68 18.93 9.09
CA LYS A 24 -18.39 20.18 9.31
C LYS A 24 -18.44 21.04 8.06
N PRO A 25 -19.43 21.94 7.93
CA PRO A 25 -19.50 22.86 6.79
C PRO A 25 -18.23 23.72 6.65
N GLY A 26 -17.81 23.95 5.38
CA GLY A 26 -16.71 24.85 5.06
C GLY A 26 -15.36 24.18 4.78
N ILE A 27 -15.18 22.88 5.03
CA ILE A 27 -13.91 22.16 4.80
C ILE A 27 -13.47 22.31 3.33
N VAL A 28 -14.32 21.95 2.38
CA VAL A 28 -14.02 22.02 0.93
C VAL A 28 -13.71 23.46 0.51
N TYR A 29 -14.47 24.42 1.02
CA TYR A 29 -14.20 25.85 0.75
C TYR A 29 -12.81 26.27 1.25
N ALA A 30 -12.44 25.90 2.47
CA ALA A 30 -11.16 26.26 3.06
C ALA A 30 -9.99 25.65 2.28
N VAL A 31 -10.07 24.36 1.90
CA VAL A 31 -9.09 23.69 1.05
C VAL A 31 -9.01 24.36 -0.32
N SER A 32 -10.15 24.65 -0.96
CA SER A 32 -10.17 25.31 -2.28
C SER A 32 -9.62 26.73 -2.21
N SER A 33 -9.89 27.46 -1.13
CA SER A 33 -9.33 28.80 -0.93
C SER A 33 -7.81 28.79 -0.80
N PHE A 34 -7.25 27.82 -0.07
CA PHE A 34 -5.80 27.60 -0.03
C PHE A 34 -5.23 27.37 -1.44
N LEU A 35 -5.86 26.49 -2.24
CA LEU A 35 -5.41 26.20 -3.60
C LEU A 35 -5.46 27.46 -4.49
N VAL A 36 -6.52 28.25 -4.39
CA VAL A 36 -6.65 29.53 -5.16
C VAL A 36 -5.55 30.52 -4.76
N GLN A 37 -5.21 30.65 -3.48
CA GLN A 37 -4.14 31.53 -3.01
C GLN A 37 -2.78 31.19 -3.61
N HIS A 38 -2.56 29.90 -3.93
CA HIS A 38 -1.35 29.42 -4.58
C HIS A 38 -1.46 29.32 -6.11
N SER A 39 -2.55 29.86 -6.70
CA SER A 39 -2.84 29.74 -8.14
C SER A 39 -2.83 28.30 -8.63
N ALA A 40 -3.19 27.36 -7.74
CA ALA A 40 -3.18 25.95 -8.04
C ALA A 40 -4.41 25.54 -8.86
N ASN A 41 -4.21 24.57 -9.74
CA ASN A 41 -5.27 23.94 -10.52
C ASN A 41 -5.53 22.52 -10.01
N ILE A 42 -6.79 22.19 -9.69
CA ILE A 42 -7.18 20.85 -9.28
C ILE A 42 -7.19 19.93 -10.50
N ILE A 43 -6.45 18.83 -10.42
CA ILE A 43 -6.39 17.77 -11.44
C ILE A 43 -7.41 16.68 -11.12
N ASP A 44 -7.45 16.26 -9.83
CA ASP A 44 -8.39 15.27 -9.31
C ASP A 44 -8.74 15.61 -7.86
N SER A 45 -10.00 15.45 -7.49
CA SER A 45 -10.46 15.70 -6.13
C SER A 45 -11.51 14.67 -5.73
N GLN A 46 -11.25 13.96 -4.68
CA GLN A 46 -12.12 12.93 -4.15
C GLN A 46 -12.35 13.17 -2.66
N GLN A 47 -13.58 12.95 -2.21
CA GLN A 47 -13.95 13.16 -0.82
C GLN A 47 -15.02 12.16 -0.37
N TYR A 48 -15.04 11.89 0.92
CA TYR A 48 -16.02 11.03 1.55
C TYR A 48 -16.33 11.54 2.96
N GLY A 49 -17.61 11.78 3.24
CA GLY A 49 -18.11 12.01 4.60
C GLY A 49 -18.68 10.71 5.16
N GLU A 50 -18.20 10.28 6.32
CA GLU A 50 -18.69 9.07 6.98
C GLU A 50 -19.96 9.37 7.79
N PRO A 51 -21.13 8.82 7.41
CA PRO A 51 -22.39 9.18 8.08
C PRO A 51 -22.45 8.83 9.57
N ASP A 52 -21.85 7.68 9.94
CA ASP A 52 -21.95 7.15 11.31
C ASP A 52 -20.86 7.66 12.24
N GLY A 53 -19.67 7.98 11.71
CA GLY A 53 -18.49 8.37 12.49
C GLY A 53 -18.24 9.86 12.54
N GLY A 54 -18.95 10.64 11.72
CA GLY A 54 -18.78 12.09 11.66
C GLY A 54 -17.39 12.54 11.21
N LEU A 55 -16.70 11.70 10.45
CA LEU A 55 -15.38 12.01 9.86
C LEU A 55 -15.52 12.35 8.38
N PHE A 56 -14.73 13.31 7.95
CA PHE A 56 -14.55 13.70 6.56
C PHE A 56 -13.16 13.32 6.09
N PHE A 57 -13.07 12.77 4.89
CA PHE A 57 -11.85 12.35 4.22
C PHE A 57 -11.76 13.04 2.87
N MET A 58 -10.57 13.52 2.51
CA MET A 58 -10.38 14.16 1.22
C MET A 58 -8.96 13.88 0.68
N ARG A 59 -8.88 13.69 -0.62
CA ARG A 59 -7.66 13.64 -1.40
C ARG A 59 -7.78 14.63 -2.57
N VAL A 60 -6.80 15.51 -2.71
CA VAL A 60 -6.74 16.47 -3.82
C VAL A 60 -5.39 16.34 -4.50
N HIS A 61 -5.41 16.03 -5.80
CA HIS A 61 -4.26 16.12 -6.69
C HIS A 61 -4.35 17.45 -7.44
N PHE A 62 -3.33 18.27 -7.32
CA PHE A 62 -3.31 19.60 -7.88
C PHE A 62 -1.94 19.96 -8.45
N SER A 63 -1.90 20.94 -9.35
CA SER A 63 -0.68 21.52 -9.88
C SER A 63 -0.57 22.99 -9.53
N VAL A 64 0.66 23.50 -9.43
CA VAL A 64 0.97 24.91 -9.27
C VAL A 64 1.72 25.43 -10.50
N PRO A 65 1.64 26.74 -10.83
CA PRO A 65 2.23 27.28 -12.06
C PRO A 65 3.76 27.34 -12.04
N GLN A 66 4.37 27.27 -10.87
CA GLN A 66 5.82 27.30 -10.69
C GLN A 66 6.25 26.25 -9.66
N PRO A 67 7.43 25.64 -9.82
CA PRO A 67 7.95 24.69 -8.85
C PRO A 67 8.05 25.30 -7.45
N ARG A 68 7.58 24.55 -6.44
CA ARG A 68 7.65 24.94 -5.03
C ARG A 68 8.10 23.76 -4.18
N PRO A 69 8.88 24.00 -3.11
CA PRO A 69 9.15 22.99 -2.10
C PRO A 69 7.85 22.58 -1.38
N VAL A 70 7.69 21.27 -1.10
CA VAL A 70 6.57 20.75 -0.30
C VAL A 70 6.44 21.50 1.03
N ALA A 71 7.56 21.69 1.73
CA ALA A 71 7.60 22.37 3.04
C ALA A 71 7.04 23.81 3.04
N GLU A 72 7.08 24.51 1.90
CA GLU A 72 6.47 25.83 1.78
C GLU A 72 4.96 25.74 1.79
N LEU A 73 4.40 24.85 0.99
CA LEU A 73 2.96 24.60 0.93
C LEU A 73 2.42 24.00 2.24
N GLU A 74 3.18 23.14 2.90
CA GLU A 74 2.84 22.59 4.22
C GLU A 74 2.70 23.68 5.26
N ARG A 75 3.68 24.58 5.33
CA ARG A 75 3.64 25.72 6.26
C ARG A 75 2.39 26.59 6.03
N ASP A 76 2.07 26.84 4.76
CA ASP A 76 0.95 27.70 4.40
C ASP A 76 -0.41 27.01 4.60
N PHE A 77 -0.48 25.67 4.51
CA PHE A 77 -1.70 24.89 4.78
C PHE A 77 -1.97 24.71 6.29
N THR A 78 -0.97 24.85 7.16
CA THR A 78 -1.08 24.60 8.59
C THR A 78 -2.26 25.34 9.23
N TRP A 79 -2.52 26.60 8.87
CA TRP A 79 -3.65 27.39 9.36
C TRP A 79 -5.01 26.80 9.04
N VAL A 80 -5.16 26.26 7.82
CA VAL A 80 -6.39 25.56 7.41
C VAL A 80 -6.55 24.29 8.23
N ALA A 81 -5.49 23.52 8.38
CA ALA A 81 -5.49 22.28 9.12
C ALA A 81 -5.84 22.47 10.59
N GLU A 82 -5.27 23.47 11.26
CA GLU A 82 -5.56 23.80 12.65
C GLU A 82 -7.02 24.23 12.85
N ALA A 83 -7.58 25.08 11.98
CA ALA A 83 -8.96 25.56 12.06
C ALA A 83 -10.00 24.44 11.99
N PHE A 84 -9.67 23.35 11.34
CA PHE A 84 -10.54 22.18 11.14
C PHE A 84 -10.10 20.93 11.90
N HIS A 85 -9.02 20.99 12.69
CA HIS A 85 -8.43 19.86 13.39
C HIS A 85 -8.10 18.69 12.44
N MET A 86 -7.48 19.02 11.31
CA MET A 86 -7.15 18.04 10.28
C MET A 86 -5.92 17.20 10.66
N SER A 87 -6.03 15.89 10.46
CA SER A 87 -4.87 15.03 10.22
C SER A 87 -4.60 15.04 8.71
N TRP A 88 -3.43 15.48 8.29
CA TRP A 88 -3.16 15.71 6.88
C TRP A 88 -1.72 15.43 6.49
N ARG A 89 -1.50 15.23 5.20
CA ARG A 89 -0.16 15.10 4.58
C ARG A 89 -0.19 15.72 3.20
N LEU A 90 0.95 16.29 2.80
CA LEU A 90 1.18 16.82 1.47
C LEU A 90 2.41 16.12 0.87
N HIS A 91 2.29 15.62 -0.35
CA HIS A 91 3.33 14.89 -1.05
C HIS A 91 3.58 15.51 -2.43
N GLY A 92 4.85 15.55 -2.84
CA GLY A 92 5.19 15.79 -4.24
C GLY A 92 4.77 14.57 -5.08
N LYS A 93 4.08 14.80 -6.20
CA LYS A 93 3.59 13.70 -7.06
C LYS A 93 4.71 12.86 -7.68
N SER A 94 5.89 13.45 -7.87
CA SER A 94 7.07 12.76 -8.38
C SER A 94 7.80 11.91 -7.33
N GLU A 95 7.55 12.16 -6.05
CA GLU A 95 8.14 11.40 -4.96
C GLU A 95 7.62 9.96 -4.98
N ARG A 96 8.54 9.01 -4.90
CA ARG A 96 8.20 7.59 -4.87
C ARG A 96 8.45 7.04 -3.48
N ILE A 97 7.49 6.28 -2.97
CA ILE A 97 7.58 5.64 -1.66
C ILE A 97 8.65 4.55 -1.68
N LYS A 98 9.66 4.66 -0.80
CA LYS A 98 10.69 3.65 -0.62
C LYS A 98 10.11 2.37 -0.05
N THR A 99 10.15 1.30 -0.82
CA THR A 99 9.41 0.07 -0.56
C THR A 99 10.33 -1.13 -0.44
N LEU A 100 10.24 -1.87 0.67
CA LEU A 100 10.92 -3.14 0.90
C LEU A 100 9.95 -4.30 0.64
N LEU A 101 10.34 -5.25 -0.21
CA LEU A 101 9.53 -6.44 -0.49
C LEU A 101 9.99 -7.60 0.38
N MET A 102 9.05 -8.36 0.94
CA MET A 102 9.37 -9.56 1.73
C MET A 102 8.68 -10.79 1.14
N VAL A 103 9.40 -11.91 1.01
CA VAL A 103 8.89 -13.13 0.38
C VAL A 103 9.41 -14.38 1.12
N SER A 104 8.64 -15.48 1.08
CA SER A 104 9.11 -16.81 1.51
C SER A 104 9.33 -17.72 0.29
N GLN A 105 8.55 -18.81 0.16
CA GLN A 105 8.77 -19.82 -0.89
C GLN A 105 7.97 -19.60 -2.17
N LEU A 106 6.87 -18.86 -2.12
CA LEU A 106 5.96 -18.64 -3.25
C LEU A 106 6.19 -17.23 -3.82
N GLY A 107 6.71 -17.15 -5.03
CA GLY A 107 7.20 -15.91 -5.62
C GLY A 107 6.27 -15.23 -6.62
N HIS A 108 5.02 -15.70 -6.81
CA HIS A 108 4.12 -15.13 -7.82
C HIS A 108 3.84 -13.63 -7.58
N CYS A 109 3.58 -13.23 -6.33
CA CYS A 109 3.39 -11.82 -5.98
C CYS A 109 4.68 -11.00 -6.14
N LEU A 110 5.83 -11.54 -5.68
CA LEU A 110 7.12 -10.88 -5.87
C LEU A 110 7.41 -10.64 -7.35
N ASN A 111 7.26 -11.67 -8.18
CA ASN A 111 7.52 -11.59 -9.63
C ASN A 111 6.61 -10.55 -10.31
N ASP A 112 5.31 -10.50 -9.99
CA ASP A 112 4.36 -9.52 -10.54
C ASP A 112 4.73 -8.08 -10.12
N LEU A 113 5.08 -7.85 -8.84
CA LEU A 113 5.50 -6.53 -8.36
C LEU A 113 6.79 -6.07 -9.03
N LEU A 114 7.80 -6.95 -9.15
CA LEU A 114 9.07 -6.63 -9.81
C LEU A 114 8.86 -6.33 -11.30
N PHE A 115 8.03 -7.14 -11.99
CA PHE A 115 7.69 -6.90 -13.40
C PHE A 115 7.01 -5.53 -13.60
N ARG A 116 6.01 -5.21 -12.79
CA ARG A 116 5.30 -3.92 -12.84
C ARG A 116 6.22 -2.75 -12.54
N TRP A 117 7.10 -2.91 -11.56
CA TRP A 117 8.09 -1.91 -11.22
C TRP A 117 9.07 -1.67 -12.38
N GLY A 118 9.65 -2.73 -12.96
CA GLY A 118 10.53 -2.64 -14.11
C GLY A 118 9.85 -2.07 -15.36
N ALA A 119 8.54 -2.29 -15.53
CA ALA A 119 7.73 -1.71 -16.60
C ALA A 119 7.28 -0.26 -16.30
N GLY A 120 7.59 0.30 -15.13
CA GLY A 120 7.21 1.65 -14.72
C GLY A 120 5.72 1.81 -14.35
N SER A 121 4.99 0.70 -14.17
CA SER A 121 3.55 0.71 -13.82
C SER A 121 3.27 0.55 -12.33
N LEU A 122 4.30 0.37 -11.50
CA LEU A 122 4.20 0.39 -10.03
C LEU A 122 4.95 1.63 -9.51
N PRO A 123 4.26 2.64 -8.94
CA PRO A 123 4.86 3.95 -8.63
C PRO A 123 5.58 3.96 -7.27
N VAL A 124 6.48 2.99 -7.05
CA VAL A 124 7.32 2.88 -5.84
C VAL A 124 8.80 2.86 -6.19
N ASP A 125 9.65 3.01 -5.18
CA ASP A 125 11.09 2.86 -5.27
C ASP A 125 11.50 1.64 -4.45
N ILE A 126 11.80 0.51 -5.12
CA ILE A 126 12.09 -0.74 -4.40
C ILE A 126 13.52 -0.66 -3.84
N THR A 127 13.64 -0.69 -2.50
CA THR A 127 14.92 -0.61 -1.79
C THR A 127 15.62 -1.95 -1.67
N GLY A 128 14.90 -3.06 -1.82
CA GLY A 128 15.44 -4.41 -1.76
C GLY A 128 14.38 -5.47 -1.54
N VAL A 129 14.85 -6.71 -1.47
CA VAL A 129 14.02 -7.89 -1.17
C VAL A 129 14.58 -8.61 0.04
N VAL A 130 13.74 -8.87 1.04
CA VAL A 130 14.06 -9.71 2.21
C VAL A 130 13.39 -11.06 2.06
N SER A 131 14.11 -12.14 2.34
CA SER A 131 13.55 -13.49 2.33
C SER A 131 14.16 -14.38 3.40
N ASN A 132 13.33 -15.26 3.99
CA ASN A 132 13.79 -16.34 4.84
C ASN A 132 14.25 -17.61 4.07
N HIS A 133 14.28 -17.53 2.72
CA HIS A 133 14.80 -18.54 1.81
C HIS A 133 15.65 -17.90 0.72
N ASP A 134 16.69 -18.56 0.27
CA ASP A 134 17.60 -18.01 -0.76
C ASP A 134 17.07 -18.13 -2.21
N LYS A 135 15.90 -18.71 -2.38
CA LYS A 135 15.31 -19.12 -3.67
C LYS A 135 15.20 -18.00 -4.71
N PHE A 136 14.95 -16.77 -4.30
CA PHE A 136 14.66 -15.65 -5.21
C PHE A 136 15.81 -14.68 -5.39
N ARG A 137 17.02 -15.04 -4.93
CA ARG A 137 18.22 -14.22 -5.14
C ARG A 137 18.45 -13.90 -6.63
N GLY A 138 18.52 -14.93 -7.49
CA GLY A 138 18.75 -14.74 -8.92
C GLY A 138 17.68 -13.90 -9.62
N LEU A 139 16.41 -14.01 -9.20
CA LEU A 139 15.35 -13.13 -9.69
C LEU A 139 15.60 -11.68 -9.27
N THR A 140 15.94 -11.45 -8.01
CA THR A 140 16.19 -10.11 -7.47
C THR A 140 17.42 -9.47 -8.10
N ASP A 141 18.49 -10.25 -8.28
CA ASP A 141 19.73 -9.81 -8.93
C ASP A 141 19.47 -9.38 -10.39
N SER A 142 18.55 -10.04 -11.12
CA SER A 142 18.19 -9.67 -12.49
C SER A 142 17.54 -8.27 -12.59
N TYR A 143 16.96 -7.77 -11.51
CA TYR A 143 16.47 -6.40 -11.38
C TYR A 143 17.48 -5.44 -10.74
N GLN A 144 18.71 -5.90 -10.45
CA GLN A 144 19.78 -5.13 -9.81
C GLN A 144 19.39 -4.59 -8.42
N LEU A 145 18.58 -5.33 -7.69
CA LEU A 145 18.12 -4.99 -6.36
C LEU A 145 18.89 -5.74 -5.27
N PRO A 146 19.12 -5.14 -4.09
CA PRO A 146 19.67 -5.83 -2.93
C PRO A 146 18.78 -7.00 -2.50
N PHE A 147 19.40 -8.18 -2.24
CA PHE A 147 18.71 -9.34 -1.68
C PHE A 147 19.26 -9.68 -0.30
N HIS A 148 18.40 -9.63 0.71
CA HIS A 148 18.74 -9.92 2.10
C HIS A 148 18.18 -11.28 2.50
N PHE A 149 19.07 -12.27 2.67
CA PHE A 149 18.70 -13.58 3.17
C PHE A 149 18.73 -13.59 4.69
N ILE A 150 17.56 -13.68 5.32
CA ILE A 150 17.39 -13.72 6.78
C ILE A 150 16.63 -14.99 7.16
N PRO A 151 17.35 -16.11 7.42
CA PRO A 151 16.69 -17.35 7.83
C PRO A 151 16.03 -17.18 9.20
N VAL A 152 14.81 -17.72 9.32
CA VAL A 152 14.00 -17.60 10.54
C VAL A 152 13.71 -18.99 11.10
N THR A 153 14.12 -19.19 12.36
CA THR A 153 13.74 -20.32 13.21
C THR A 153 13.14 -19.78 14.51
N PRO A 154 12.49 -20.60 15.34
CA PRO A 154 12.01 -20.14 16.64
C PRO A 154 13.08 -19.44 17.49
N ASP A 155 14.31 -19.96 17.47
CA ASP A 155 15.43 -19.44 18.27
C ASP A 155 16.06 -18.17 17.67
N THR A 156 16.04 -18.03 16.33
CA THR A 156 16.67 -16.89 15.64
C THR A 156 15.69 -15.76 15.35
N LYS A 157 14.40 -15.94 15.59
CA LYS A 157 13.36 -14.95 15.25
C LYS A 157 13.64 -13.55 15.81
N PRO A 158 14.02 -13.36 17.09
CA PRO A 158 14.31 -12.00 17.60
C PRO A 158 15.47 -11.31 16.86
N ALA A 159 16.54 -12.07 16.57
CA ALA A 159 17.68 -11.53 15.82
C ALA A 159 17.32 -11.23 14.36
N ALA A 160 16.51 -12.07 13.73
CA ALA A 160 16.01 -11.85 12.37
C ALA A 160 15.13 -10.61 12.28
N GLU A 161 14.25 -10.36 13.24
CA GLU A 161 13.42 -9.16 13.32
C GLU A 161 14.25 -7.90 13.58
N ALA A 162 15.27 -7.98 14.45
CA ALA A 162 16.20 -6.87 14.65
C ALA A 162 16.97 -6.52 13.36
N GLN A 163 17.43 -7.52 12.61
CA GLN A 163 18.08 -7.32 11.31
C GLN A 163 17.11 -6.71 10.28
N LEU A 164 15.86 -7.17 10.24
CA LEU A 164 14.82 -6.57 9.39
C LEU A 164 14.63 -5.09 9.71
N MET A 165 14.54 -4.75 11.00
CA MET A 165 14.37 -3.36 11.41
C MET A 165 15.57 -2.48 11.06
N SER A 166 16.80 -3.01 11.17
CA SER A 166 18.01 -2.31 10.71
C SER A 166 17.94 -2.03 9.20
N ILE A 167 17.56 -2.99 8.37
CA ILE A 167 17.40 -2.80 6.93
C ILE A 167 16.37 -1.70 6.62
N ILE A 168 15.22 -1.72 7.31
CA ILE A 168 14.17 -0.70 7.15
C ILE A 168 14.71 0.70 7.47
N ASP A 169 15.45 0.84 8.55
CA ASP A 169 16.02 2.12 8.99
C ASP A 169 17.14 2.59 8.04
N ASP A 170 18.09 1.71 7.71
CA ASP A 170 19.25 2.00 6.87
C ASP A 170 18.84 2.40 5.43
N THR A 171 17.78 1.81 4.91
CA THR A 171 17.24 2.14 3.58
C THR A 171 16.22 3.27 3.60
N SER A 172 15.86 3.78 4.79
CA SER A 172 14.75 4.72 4.98
C SER A 172 13.45 4.21 4.35
N THR A 173 13.15 2.92 4.51
CA THR A 173 11.96 2.27 3.94
C THR A 173 10.69 2.85 4.57
N GLU A 174 9.77 3.29 3.72
CA GLU A 174 8.48 3.88 4.09
C GLU A 174 7.35 2.87 4.02
N LEU A 175 7.44 1.89 3.12
CA LEU A 175 6.46 0.81 2.95
C LEU A 175 7.13 -0.55 2.96
N VAL A 176 6.59 -1.48 3.72
CA VAL A 176 6.96 -2.91 3.67
C VAL A 176 5.82 -3.71 3.05
N VAL A 177 6.13 -4.59 2.10
CA VAL A 177 5.14 -5.42 1.41
C VAL A 177 5.43 -6.89 1.64
N LEU A 178 4.53 -7.57 2.35
CA LEU A 178 4.60 -9.01 2.58
C LEU A 178 4.03 -9.76 1.36
N ALA A 179 4.87 -9.95 0.34
CA ALA A 179 4.54 -10.66 -0.89
C ALA A 179 4.61 -12.19 -0.69
N ARG A 180 3.71 -12.75 0.11
CA ARG A 180 3.71 -14.15 0.56
C ARG A 180 4.87 -14.47 1.51
N TYR A 181 5.15 -13.55 2.44
CA TYR A 181 6.08 -13.81 3.54
C TYR A 181 5.35 -14.58 4.65
N MET A 182 5.70 -15.85 4.82
CA MET A 182 4.94 -16.81 5.63
C MET A 182 5.46 -16.92 7.08
N GLN A 183 6.01 -15.84 7.62
CA GLN A 183 6.41 -15.74 9.03
C GLN A 183 5.50 -14.74 9.75
N ILE A 184 5.06 -15.11 10.95
CA ILE A 184 4.32 -14.20 11.83
C ILE A 184 5.32 -13.24 12.48
N LEU A 185 5.14 -11.96 12.30
CA LEU A 185 5.96 -10.93 12.93
C LEU A 185 5.53 -10.68 14.38
N SER A 186 6.47 -10.22 15.20
CA SER A 186 6.15 -9.86 16.59
C SER A 186 5.27 -8.61 16.66
N SER A 187 4.54 -8.48 17.77
CA SER A 187 3.71 -7.28 18.01
C SER A 187 4.55 -6.00 18.06
N GLU A 188 5.82 -6.09 18.45
CA GLU A 188 6.74 -4.96 18.46
C GLU A 188 7.04 -4.47 17.04
N VAL A 189 7.40 -5.37 16.13
CA VAL A 189 7.61 -5.04 14.71
C VAL A 189 6.32 -4.48 14.11
N CYS A 190 5.18 -5.14 14.32
CA CYS A 190 3.89 -4.69 13.78
C CYS A 190 3.55 -3.25 14.21
N LYS A 191 3.74 -2.90 15.49
CA LYS A 191 3.51 -1.54 16.00
C LYS A 191 4.46 -0.51 15.39
N ARG A 192 5.73 -0.87 15.20
CA ARG A 192 6.75 0.05 14.65
C ARG A 192 6.48 0.41 13.18
N VAL A 193 5.84 -0.48 12.44
CA VAL A 193 5.50 -0.30 11.02
C VAL A 193 3.99 -0.14 10.79
N GLU A 194 3.24 0.24 11.81
CA GLU A 194 1.79 0.43 11.73
C GLU A 194 1.40 1.40 10.60
N GLY A 195 0.38 1.02 9.81
CA GLY A 195 -0.09 1.80 8.67
C GLY A 195 0.86 1.84 7.46
N ARG A 196 2.02 1.19 7.54
CA ARG A 196 3.03 1.14 6.45
C ARG A 196 3.59 -0.25 6.18
N MET A 197 2.82 -1.31 6.52
CA MET A 197 3.10 -2.68 6.11
C MET A 197 1.83 -3.30 5.53
N ILE A 198 1.91 -3.79 4.30
CA ILE A 198 0.80 -4.42 3.57
C ILE A 198 1.07 -5.91 3.44
N ASN A 199 0.08 -6.73 3.81
CA ASN A 199 0.10 -8.18 3.62
C ASN A 199 -0.92 -8.61 2.56
N ILE A 200 -0.59 -9.66 1.80
CA ILE A 200 -1.55 -10.40 0.99
C ILE A 200 -1.94 -11.70 1.69
N HIS A 201 -3.21 -11.78 2.06
CA HIS A 201 -3.82 -12.98 2.60
C HIS A 201 -4.54 -13.76 1.50
N HIS A 202 -4.27 -15.06 1.41
CA HIS A 202 -4.73 -15.93 0.33
C HIS A 202 -6.15 -16.48 0.53
N SER A 203 -7.04 -15.68 1.10
CA SER A 203 -8.48 -15.92 1.13
C SER A 203 -9.26 -14.60 1.20
N PHE A 204 -10.56 -14.70 1.00
CA PHE A 204 -11.47 -13.59 1.20
C PHE A 204 -11.78 -13.47 2.71
N LEU A 205 -11.12 -12.51 3.39
CA LEU A 205 -11.37 -12.27 4.80
C LEU A 205 -12.79 -11.72 5.04
N PRO A 206 -13.45 -12.09 6.16
CA PRO A 206 -12.94 -12.86 7.31
C PRO A 206 -13.06 -14.39 7.17
N SER A 207 -13.34 -14.93 5.98
CA SER A 207 -13.53 -16.35 5.74
C SER A 207 -12.21 -17.12 5.57
N PHE A 208 -12.21 -18.42 5.92
CA PHE A 208 -11.09 -19.35 5.68
C PHE A 208 -9.75 -18.90 6.29
N LYS A 209 -9.75 -18.49 7.54
CA LYS A 209 -8.52 -18.26 8.32
C LYS A 209 -7.74 -19.56 8.51
N GLY A 210 -6.40 -19.45 8.55
CA GLY A 210 -5.50 -20.58 8.85
C GLY A 210 -4.89 -21.23 7.61
N ALA A 211 -4.42 -22.47 7.74
CA ALA A 211 -3.64 -23.16 6.73
C ALA A 211 -4.51 -23.72 5.58
N LYS A 212 -3.96 -23.70 4.35
CA LYS A 212 -4.54 -24.32 3.16
C LYS A 212 -5.99 -23.90 2.84
N PRO A 213 -6.32 -22.58 2.76
CA PRO A 213 -7.69 -22.10 2.54
C PRO A 213 -8.32 -22.61 1.24
N TYR A 214 -7.56 -22.76 0.17
CA TYR A 214 -8.08 -23.33 -1.10
C TYR A 214 -8.51 -24.79 -1.00
N HIS A 215 -7.86 -25.61 -0.17
CA HIS A 215 -8.30 -26.98 0.09
C HIS A 215 -9.58 -26.99 0.94
N GLN A 216 -9.68 -26.08 1.91
CA GLN A 216 -10.92 -25.92 2.70
C GLN A 216 -12.08 -25.44 1.80
N ALA A 217 -11.81 -24.50 0.91
CA ALA A 217 -12.77 -23.98 -0.06
C ALA A 217 -13.28 -25.10 -1.00
N HIS A 218 -12.37 -25.93 -1.52
CA HIS A 218 -12.74 -27.10 -2.35
C HIS A 218 -13.59 -28.08 -1.58
N ALA A 219 -13.20 -28.48 -0.36
CA ALA A 219 -13.95 -29.43 0.46
C ALA A 219 -15.38 -28.93 0.79
N LYS A 220 -15.58 -27.61 0.91
CA LYS A 220 -16.89 -26.99 1.12
C LYS A 220 -17.69 -26.76 -0.16
N GLY A 221 -17.10 -26.99 -1.34
CA GLY A 221 -17.75 -26.76 -2.62
C GLY A 221 -18.12 -25.30 -2.87
N VAL A 222 -17.31 -24.34 -2.43
CA VAL A 222 -17.56 -22.90 -2.59
C VAL A 222 -17.61 -22.51 -4.06
N LYS A 223 -18.27 -21.41 -4.37
CA LYS A 223 -18.43 -20.88 -5.74
C LYS A 223 -17.58 -19.62 -5.98
N LEU A 224 -16.97 -19.11 -4.93
CA LEU A 224 -16.07 -17.95 -4.99
C LEU A 224 -14.84 -18.23 -4.13
N VAL A 225 -13.66 -17.91 -4.66
CA VAL A 225 -12.40 -17.82 -3.95
C VAL A 225 -11.82 -16.44 -4.14
N GLY A 226 -10.88 -16.02 -3.31
CA GLY A 226 -10.32 -14.68 -3.43
C GLY A 226 -9.09 -14.47 -2.57
N ALA A 227 -8.64 -13.23 -2.56
CA ALA A 227 -7.52 -12.77 -1.78
C ALA A 227 -7.83 -11.40 -1.16
N THR A 228 -7.16 -11.07 -0.07
CA THR A 228 -7.31 -9.81 0.65
C THR A 228 -5.94 -9.18 0.90
N ALA A 229 -5.75 -7.93 0.46
CA ALA A 229 -4.64 -7.09 0.87
C ALA A 229 -5.09 -6.18 2.01
N HIS A 230 -4.34 -6.18 3.10
CA HIS A 230 -4.66 -5.40 4.30
C HIS A 230 -3.40 -4.86 4.97
N TYR A 231 -3.53 -3.83 5.77
CA TYR A 231 -2.44 -3.41 6.64
C TYR A 231 -2.20 -4.44 7.74
N VAL A 232 -0.94 -4.62 8.10
CA VAL A 232 -0.55 -5.54 9.17
C VAL A 232 -0.76 -4.88 10.53
N THR A 233 -1.38 -5.62 11.44
CA THR A 233 -1.56 -5.29 12.85
C THR A 233 -1.01 -6.40 13.73
N PRO A 234 -0.86 -6.20 15.06
CA PRO A 234 -0.48 -7.27 15.97
C PRO A 234 -1.42 -8.48 15.94
N ASP A 235 -2.70 -8.25 15.64
CA ASP A 235 -3.70 -9.30 15.51
C ASP A 235 -3.65 -9.88 14.08
N LEU A 236 -3.37 -11.18 14.00
CA LEU A 236 -3.12 -11.87 12.73
C LEU A 236 -4.34 -11.80 11.82
N ASP A 237 -4.13 -11.28 10.60
CA ASP A 237 -5.14 -11.16 9.54
C ASP A 237 -6.39 -10.32 9.92
N GLU A 238 -6.27 -9.43 10.92
CA GLU A 238 -7.35 -8.57 11.42
C GLU A 238 -7.17 -7.08 11.06
N GLY A 239 -6.12 -6.73 10.35
CA GLY A 239 -5.83 -5.33 10.01
C GLY A 239 -6.75 -4.73 8.95
N PRO A 240 -6.76 -3.39 8.82
CA PRO A 240 -7.61 -2.65 7.89
C PRO A 240 -7.45 -3.14 6.46
N ILE A 241 -8.55 -3.54 5.83
CA ILE A 241 -8.58 -4.07 4.47
C ILE A 241 -8.40 -2.92 3.46
N ILE A 242 -7.50 -3.11 2.48
CA ILE A 242 -7.24 -2.15 1.41
C ILE A 242 -7.96 -2.57 0.13
N GLU A 243 -7.80 -3.84 -0.27
CA GLU A 243 -8.36 -4.39 -1.51
C GLU A 243 -8.74 -5.85 -1.32
N GLN A 244 -9.81 -6.25 -1.98
CA GLN A 244 -10.23 -7.64 -2.06
C GLN A 244 -10.55 -8.03 -3.50
N GLY A 245 -10.05 -9.17 -3.94
CA GLY A 245 -10.37 -9.73 -5.25
C GLY A 245 -11.08 -11.06 -5.12
N LEU A 246 -12.03 -11.30 -6.00
CA LEU A 246 -12.82 -12.54 -6.08
C LEU A 246 -12.67 -13.18 -7.45
N MET A 247 -12.71 -14.50 -7.47
CA MET A 247 -12.81 -15.29 -8.68
C MET A 247 -13.93 -16.34 -8.53
N ARG A 248 -14.75 -16.48 -9.59
CA ARG A 248 -15.77 -17.50 -9.66
C ARG A 248 -15.14 -18.85 -9.99
N VAL A 249 -15.52 -19.86 -9.24
CA VAL A 249 -15.08 -21.26 -9.40
C VAL A 249 -16.28 -22.19 -9.39
N ASP A 250 -16.10 -23.42 -9.84
CA ASP A 250 -17.12 -24.44 -9.83
C ASP A 250 -16.56 -25.82 -9.41
N HIS A 251 -17.40 -26.85 -9.51
CA HIS A 251 -17.06 -28.20 -9.08
C HIS A 251 -15.99 -28.90 -9.96
N SER A 252 -15.65 -28.33 -11.12
CA SER A 252 -14.60 -28.88 -12.00
C SER A 252 -13.18 -28.46 -11.58
N TYR A 253 -13.06 -27.50 -10.65
CA TYR A 253 -11.75 -27.06 -10.16
C TYR A 253 -11.22 -28.04 -9.14
N SER A 254 -10.07 -28.68 -9.44
CA SER A 254 -9.31 -29.41 -8.42
C SER A 254 -8.70 -28.45 -7.40
N PRO A 255 -8.25 -28.93 -6.22
CA PRO A 255 -7.54 -28.09 -5.25
C PRO A 255 -6.32 -27.39 -5.85
N GLU A 256 -5.56 -28.06 -6.73
CA GLU A 256 -4.38 -27.52 -7.39
C GLU A 256 -4.75 -26.38 -8.34
N ARG A 257 -5.82 -26.57 -9.13
CA ARG A 257 -6.33 -25.51 -10.04
C ARG A 257 -6.87 -24.31 -9.28
N LEU A 258 -7.48 -24.52 -8.10
CA LEU A 258 -7.88 -23.43 -7.21
C LEU A 258 -6.67 -22.65 -6.69
N VAL A 259 -5.57 -23.35 -6.34
CA VAL A 259 -4.32 -22.70 -5.91
C VAL A 259 -3.70 -21.87 -7.04
N GLU A 260 -3.67 -22.39 -8.27
CA GLU A 260 -3.14 -21.66 -9.43
C GLU A 260 -3.93 -20.39 -9.69
N ALA A 261 -5.22 -20.52 -9.82
CA ALA A 261 -6.11 -19.39 -10.07
C ALA A 261 -6.12 -18.38 -8.91
N GLY A 262 -5.97 -18.85 -7.66
CA GLY A 262 -5.82 -18.00 -6.51
C GLY A 262 -4.54 -17.14 -6.53
N ARG A 263 -3.44 -17.66 -7.07
CA ARG A 263 -2.17 -16.91 -7.22
C ARG A 263 -2.32 -15.68 -8.12
N ASP A 264 -3.10 -15.78 -9.19
CA ASP A 264 -3.36 -14.66 -10.10
C ASP A 264 -4.15 -13.56 -9.38
N VAL A 265 -5.17 -13.94 -8.61
CA VAL A 265 -5.94 -12.99 -7.79
C VAL A 265 -5.07 -12.34 -6.73
N GLU A 266 -4.23 -13.12 -6.02
CA GLU A 266 -3.30 -12.62 -5.01
C GLU A 266 -2.36 -11.56 -5.59
N ALA A 267 -1.74 -11.83 -6.74
CA ALA A 267 -0.82 -10.91 -7.40
C ALA A 267 -1.51 -9.60 -7.80
N GLN A 268 -2.69 -9.67 -8.42
CA GLN A 268 -3.44 -8.48 -8.83
C GLN A 268 -3.92 -7.63 -7.63
N VAL A 269 -4.44 -8.27 -6.59
CA VAL A 269 -4.94 -7.59 -5.38
C VAL A 269 -3.79 -6.88 -4.67
N LEU A 270 -2.65 -7.56 -4.49
CA LEU A 270 -1.48 -6.96 -3.85
C LEU A 270 -0.94 -5.77 -4.66
N ALA A 271 -0.81 -5.93 -5.98
CA ALA A 271 -0.32 -4.87 -6.84
C ALA A 271 -1.22 -3.62 -6.79
N ARG A 272 -2.56 -3.79 -6.81
CA ARG A 272 -3.51 -2.67 -6.66
C ARG A 272 -3.39 -1.99 -5.30
N ALA A 273 -3.34 -2.76 -4.22
CA ALA A 273 -3.20 -2.24 -2.87
C ALA A 273 -1.91 -1.41 -2.70
N VAL A 274 -0.78 -1.91 -3.22
CA VAL A 274 0.51 -1.20 -3.20
C VAL A 274 0.44 0.07 -4.06
N THR A 275 -0.17 0.00 -5.24
CA THR A 275 -0.35 1.18 -6.11
C THR A 275 -1.20 2.25 -5.42
N TRP A 276 -2.35 1.89 -4.85
CA TRP A 276 -3.22 2.86 -4.17
C TRP A 276 -2.56 3.48 -2.94
N HIS A 277 -1.81 2.68 -2.17
CA HIS A 277 -1.01 3.22 -1.07
C HIS A 277 0.04 4.22 -1.58
N ALA A 278 0.80 3.85 -2.62
CA ALA A 278 1.83 4.69 -3.21
C ALA A 278 1.28 5.97 -3.88
N GLU A 279 0.03 5.94 -4.32
CA GLU A 279 -0.68 7.11 -4.85
C GLU A 279 -1.41 7.93 -3.76
N HIS A 280 -1.20 7.59 -2.48
CA HIS A 280 -1.86 8.23 -1.34
C HIS A 280 -3.40 8.22 -1.46
N ARG A 281 -3.97 7.10 -1.91
CA ARG A 281 -5.42 6.91 -2.06
C ARG A 281 -6.07 6.22 -0.86
N VAL A 282 -5.27 5.64 0.03
CA VAL A 282 -5.75 4.86 1.18
C VAL A 282 -5.60 5.68 2.45
N LEU A 283 -6.71 6.05 3.06
CA LEU A 283 -6.76 6.73 4.35
C LEU A 283 -7.28 5.78 5.43
N LEU A 284 -6.60 5.75 6.57
CA LEU A 284 -7.03 4.92 7.70
C LEU A 284 -8.22 5.57 8.41
N ASN A 285 -9.20 4.74 8.79
CA ASN A 285 -10.37 5.09 9.58
C ASN A 285 -10.58 4.05 10.69
N GLY A 286 -9.83 4.18 11.78
CA GLY A 286 -9.79 3.15 12.81
C GLY A 286 -9.33 1.81 12.22
N ASN A 287 -10.15 0.76 12.36
CA ASN A 287 -9.87 -0.57 11.82
C ASN A 287 -10.39 -0.78 10.37
N ARG A 288 -10.68 0.29 9.67
CA ARG A 288 -11.14 0.29 8.26
C ARG A 288 -10.25 1.21 7.42
N THR A 289 -10.43 1.15 6.12
CA THR A 289 -9.84 2.10 5.18
C THR A 289 -10.93 2.86 4.41
N VAL A 290 -10.63 4.08 4.05
CA VAL A 290 -11.32 4.82 3.00
C VAL A 290 -10.38 4.83 1.79
N VAL A 291 -10.79 4.17 0.71
CA VAL A 291 -10.00 4.11 -0.52
C VAL A 291 -10.62 5.08 -1.51
N LEU A 292 -9.91 6.18 -1.75
CA LEU A 292 -10.29 7.19 -2.73
C LEU A 292 -9.73 6.74 -4.08
N GLY A 293 -10.37 5.72 -4.66
CA GLY A 293 -10.01 5.10 -5.93
C GLY A 293 -10.55 5.86 -7.14
N GLY A 294 -9.85 5.73 -8.27
CA GLY A 294 -10.32 6.21 -9.56
C GLY A 294 -11.21 5.20 -10.26
#